data_2a492a5cd0fb07a6f9b7a3faecdda7f0
#
_entry.id   2a492a5cd0fb07a6f9b7a3faecdda7f0
#
_cell.length_a   1.000
_cell.length_b   1.000
_cell.length_c   1.000
_cell.angle_alpha   90.00
_cell.angle_beta   90.00
_cell.angle_gamma   90.00
#
_symmetry.space_group_name_H-M   'P 1'
#
loop_
_entity.id
_entity.type
_entity.pdbx_description
1 polymer ?
#
loop_
_entity_poly.entity_id
_entity_poly.type
_entity_poly.pdbx_seq_one_letter_code
_entity_poly.pdbx_strand_id
1 'polypeptide(L)'
;MTFPAGWMWLALCRRHRLYVILRPGPYICAEMDFGGLPSWLLNRPGLALRCNNPLFLQKVAAYYKQLFDRLRPYLGENGGNIIAVQVENEYGSYGNDKDYLRAVAQIYRDNGVNEF
;
A
#
# COMPACT_ATOMS: atom_id res chain seq x y z
N MET A 1 -5.59 -5.41 -12.72
CA MET A 1 -6.45 -4.53 -11.90
C MET A 1 -6.47 -3.13 -12.51
N THR A 2 -7.64 -2.63 -12.82
CA THR A 2 -7.81 -1.26 -13.31
C THR A 2 -8.27 -0.37 -12.15
N PHE A 3 -7.72 0.86 -12.09
CA PHE A 3 -8.07 1.82 -11.04
C PHE A 3 -8.66 3.11 -11.63
N PRO A 4 -9.60 3.06 -12.60
CA PRO A 4 -10.09 4.31 -13.18
C PRO A 4 -10.78 5.20 -12.15
N ALA A 5 -11.53 4.60 -11.20
CA ALA A 5 -12.19 5.34 -10.14
C ALA A 5 -11.20 5.99 -9.17
N GLY A 6 -10.10 5.31 -8.85
CA GLY A 6 -9.03 5.85 -7.99
C GLY A 6 -8.35 7.07 -8.60
N TRP A 7 -8.07 7.03 -9.91
CA TRP A 7 -7.50 8.16 -10.62
C TRP A 7 -8.42 9.37 -10.59
N MET A 8 -9.69 9.15 -10.89
CA MET A 8 -10.69 10.21 -10.90
C MET A 8 -10.82 10.87 -9.54
N TRP A 9 -10.77 10.07 -8.47
CA TRP A 9 -10.84 10.57 -7.10
C TRP A 9 -9.63 11.43 -6.75
N LEU A 10 -8.41 10.96 -7.07
CA LEU A 10 -7.19 11.72 -6.82
C LEU A 10 -7.16 13.03 -7.62
N ALA A 11 -7.55 12.98 -8.88
CA ALA A 11 -7.63 14.17 -9.72
C ALA A 11 -8.67 15.16 -9.18
N LEU A 12 -9.81 14.66 -8.70
CA LEU A 12 -10.85 15.50 -8.11
C LEU A 12 -10.35 16.17 -6.83
N CYS A 13 -9.69 15.43 -5.95
CA CYS A 13 -9.08 15.99 -4.74
C CYS A 13 -8.08 17.09 -5.10
N ARG A 14 -7.26 16.88 -6.12
CA ARG A 14 -6.29 17.86 -6.59
C ARG A 14 -6.96 19.13 -7.09
N ARG A 15 -8.05 19.00 -7.86
CA ARG A 15 -8.85 20.13 -8.34
C ARG A 15 -9.39 20.99 -7.19
N HIS A 16 -9.81 20.34 -6.10
CA HIS A 16 -10.34 21.00 -4.92
C HIS A 16 -9.26 21.39 -3.92
N ARG A 17 -7.97 21.27 -4.28
CA ARG A 17 -6.81 21.60 -3.42
C ARG A 17 -6.81 20.82 -2.10
N LEU A 18 -7.24 19.56 -2.17
CA LEU A 18 -7.20 18.64 -1.04
C LEU A 18 -5.93 17.80 -1.10
N TYR A 19 -5.24 17.70 0.02
CA TYR A 19 -4.13 16.77 0.17
C TYR A 19 -4.67 15.39 0.51
N VAL A 20 -3.87 14.36 0.17
CA VAL A 20 -4.25 12.96 0.36
C VAL A 20 -3.21 12.26 1.21
N ILE A 21 -3.68 11.53 2.21
CA ILE A 21 -2.87 10.53 2.92
C ILE A 21 -3.33 9.18 2.38
N LEU A 22 -2.41 8.48 1.70
CA LEU A 22 -2.73 7.21 1.06
C LEU A 22 -2.54 6.06 2.05
N ARG A 23 -3.49 5.13 2.06
CA ARG A 23 -3.45 3.94 2.92
C ARG A 23 -3.55 2.69 2.04
N PRO A 24 -2.44 2.28 1.39
CA PRO A 24 -2.51 1.20 0.40
C PRO A 24 -2.47 -0.20 0.99
N GLY A 25 -2.22 -0.35 2.26
CA GLY A 25 -2.21 -1.66 2.91
C GLY A 25 -0.81 -2.19 3.24
N PRO A 26 -0.58 -3.48 2.99
CA PRO A 26 -1.36 -4.46 2.20
C PRO A 26 -2.69 -4.88 2.82
N TYR A 27 -2.83 -4.81 4.14
CA TYR A 27 -4.09 -5.01 4.84
C TYR A 27 -4.69 -3.64 5.16
N ILE A 28 -5.97 -3.41 4.83
CA ILE A 28 -6.59 -2.08 4.98
C ILE A 28 -7.78 -2.04 5.95
N CYS A 29 -8.30 -3.18 6.36
CA CYS A 29 -9.40 -3.29 7.33
C CYS A 29 -10.64 -2.43 6.97
N ALA A 30 -10.92 -2.22 5.70
CA ALA A 30 -11.98 -1.34 5.24
C ALA A 30 -13.36 -2.04 5.25
N GLU A 31 -13.66 -2.78 6.30
CA GLU A 31 -14.87 -3.62 6.41
C GLU A 31 -15.03 -4.59 5.24
N MET A 32 -13.91 -4.96 4.65
CA MET A 32 -13.85 -5.93 3.57
C MET A 32 -13.36 -7.28 4.11
N ASP A 33 -13.87 -8.34 3.52
CA ASP A 33 -13.40 -9.69 3.85
C ASP A 33 -11.89 -9.75 3.74
N PHE A 34 -11.25 -10.33 4.74
CA PHE A 34 -9.81 -10.52 4.79
C PHE A 34 -9.01 -9.22 4.66
N GLY A 35 -9.58 -8.09 5.05
CA GLY A 35 -8.90 -6.79 4.99
C GLY A 35 -8.47 -6.36 3.60
N GLY A 36 -9.15 -6.87 2.57
CA GLY A 36 -8.83 -6.57 1.18
C GLY A 36 -7.73 -7.43 0.57
N LEU A 37 -7.13 -8.33 1.34
CA LEU A 37 -6.17 -9.29 0.79
C LEU A 37 -6.90 -10.35 -0.05
N PRO A 38 -6.35 -10.74 -1.21
CA PRO A 38 -6.97 -11.79 -2.01
C PRO A 38 -7.01 -13.13 -1.27
N SER A 39 -8.16 -13.78 -1.23
CA SER A 39 -8.34 -15.05 -0.51
C SER A 39 -7.48 -16.20 -1.08
N TRP A 40 -7.10 -16.13 -2.35
CA TRP A 40 -6.25 -17.14 -2.97
C TRP A 40 -4.85 -17.20 -2.34
N LEU A 41 -4.44 -16.17 -1.59
CA LEU A 41 -3.16 -16.21 -0.85
C LEU A 41 -3.15 -17.32 0.19
N LEU A 42 -4.30 -17.69 0.76
CA LEU A 42 -4.41 -18.76 1.75
C LEU A 42 -4.03 -20.12 1.17
N ASN A 43 -4.10 -20.31 -0.13
CA ASN A 43 -3.81 -21.56 -0.81
C ASN A 43 -2.34 -21.71 -1.21
N ARG A 44 -1.48 -20.79 -0.83
CA ARG A 44 -0.05 -20.83 -1.17
C ARG A 44 0.74 -21.50 -0.04
N PRO A 45 1.35 -22.68 -0.28
CA PRO A 45 2.18 -23.32 0.74
C PRO A 45 3.34 -22.42 1.18
N GLY A 46 3.58 -22.37 2.48
CA GLY A 46 4.67 -21.60 3.06
C GLY A 46 4.45 -20.09 3.12
N LEU A 47 3.28 -19.60 2.72
CA LEU A 47 2.94 -18.18 2.78
C LEU A 47 2.27 -17.87 4.13
N ALA A 48 2.80 -16.89 4.84
CA ALA A 48 2.20 -16.33 6.05
C ALA A 48 1.93 -14.85 5.83
N LEU A 49 0.77 -14.39 6.31
CA LEU A 49 0.28 -13.02 6.05
C LEU A 49 0.76 -12.04 7.12
N ARG A 50 0.93 -10.79 6.72
CA ARG A 50 1.23 -9.67 7.62
C ARG A 50 2.42 -9.96 8.54
N CYS A 51 3.46 -10.55 8.01
CA CYS A 51 4.71 -10.81 8.72
C CYS A 51 5.88 -10.86 7.73
N ASN A 52 7.10 -10.97 8.25
CA ASN A 52 8.31 -11.02 7.45
C ASN A 52 8.45 -12.39 6.75
N ASN A 53 7.50 -12.70 5.90
CA ASN A 53 7.47 -13.93 5.11
C ASN A 53 7.89 -13.61 3.67
N PRO A 54 8.93 -14.25 3.12
CA PRO A 54 9.44 -13.91 1.78
C PRO A 54 8.40 -14.04 0.67
N LEU A 55 7.54 -15.04 0.73
CA LEU A 55 6.49 -15.23 -0.28
C LEU A 55 5.43 -14.15 -0.20
N PHE A 56 5.02 -13.78 1.01
CA PHE A 56 4.07 -12.69 1.22
C PHE A 56 4.65 -11.36 0.74
N LEU A 57 5.88 -11.05 1.14
CA LEU A 57 6.56 -9.81 0.74
C LEU A 57 6.75 -9.72 -0.77
N GLN A 58 7.01 -10.84 -1.44
CA GLN A 58 7.10 -10.87 -2.89
C GLN A 58 5.78 -10.44 -3.55
N LYS A 59 4.65 -10.92 -3.02
CA LYS A 59 3.33 -10.56 -3.54
C LYS A 59 3.02 -9.09 -3.25
N VAL A 60 3.36 -8.61 -2.07
CA VAL A 60 3.21 -7.20 -1.68
C VAL A 60 4.04 -6.30 -2.60
N ALA A 61 5.29 -6.67 -2.86
CA ALA A 61 6.16 -5.90 -3.73
C ALA A 61 5.61 -5.81 -5.16
N ALA A 62 5.09 -6.93 -5.70
CA ALA A 62 4.49 -6.95 -7.03
C ALA A 62 3.25 -6.05 -7.11
N TYR A 63 2.40 -6.08 -6.09
CA TYR A 63 1.22 -5.22 -6.00
C TYR A 63 1.61 -3.73 -5.94
N TYR A 64 2.53 -3.38 -5.07
CA TYR A 64 2.95 -1.99 -4.89
C TYR A 64 3.67 -1.43 -6.10
N LYS A 65 4.44 -2.25 -6.80
CA LYS A 65 5.07 -1.81 -8.04
C LYS A 65 4.02 -1.33 -9.05
N GLN A 66 2.97 -2.11 -9.25
CA GLN A 66 1.88 -1.73 -10.16
C GLN A 66 1.13 -0.51 -9.65
N LEU A 67 0.84 -0.46 -8.37
CA LEU A 67 0.11 0.65 -7.77
C LEU A 67 0.90 1.96 -7.89
N PHE A 68 2.14 1.98 -7.44
CA PHE A 68 2.95 3.20 -7.42
C PHE A 68 3.43 3.63 -8.80
N ASP A 69 3.60 2.72 -9.76
CA ASP A 69 3.87 3.11 -11.13
C ASP A 69 2.74 3.98 -11.69
N ARG A 70 1.51 3.75 -11.27
CA ARG A 70 0.34 4.54 -11.68
C ARG A 70 0.14 5.79 -10.84
N LEU A 71 0.46 5.73 -9.55
CA LEU A 71 0.28 6.85 -8.61
C LEU A 71 1.42 7.87 -8.64
N ARG A 72 2.52 7.56 -9.32
CA ARG A 72 3.72 8.39 -9.31
C ARG A 72 3.49 9.87 -9.61
N PRO A 73 2.66 10.25 -10.60
CA PRO A 73 2.40 11.67 -10.85
C PRO A 73 1.66 12.38 -9.72
N TYR A 74 1.01 11.63 -8.84
CA TYR A 74 0.23 12.17 -7.72
C TYR A 74 1.02 12.25 -6.42
N LEU A 75 2.25 11.72 -6.39
CA LEU A 75 3.11 11.81 -5.20
C LEU A 75 3.56 13.27 -5.00
N GLY A 76 3.60 13.70 -3.73
CA GLY A 76 3.98 15.06 -3.37
C GLY A 76 5.34 15.47 -3.90
N GLU A 77 6.31 14.55 -3.90
CA GLU A 77 7.65 14.77 -4.45
C GLU A 77 7.63 15.14 -5.94
N ASN A 78 6.62 14.72 -6.67
CA ASN A 78 6.43 15.01 -8.10
C ASN A 78 5.40 16.11 -8.35
N GLY A 79 5.09 16.90 -7.33
CA GLY A 79 4.11 18.01 -7.43
C GLY A 79 2.66 17.55 -7.30
N GLY A 80 2.41 16.32 -6.88
CA GLY A 80 1.07 15.79 -6.66
C GLY A 80 0.52 16.13 -5.29
N ASN A 81 -0.67 15.60 -4.99
CA ASN A 81 -1.40 15.88 -3.75
C ASN A 81 -1.31 14.76 -2.70
N ILE A 82 -0.61 13.68 -2.96
CA ILE A 82 -0.33 12.65 -1.95
C ILE A 82 0.85 13.11 -1.12
N ILE A 83 0.60 13.45 0.13
CA ILE A 83 1.61 14.02 1.04
C ILE A 83 2.20 13.00 2.01
N ALA A 84 1.53 11.87 2.20
CA ALA A 84 2.02 10.80 3.06
C ALA A 84 1.40 9.47 2.65
N VAL A 85 2.10 8.38 2.94
CA VAL A 85 1.64 7.01 2.67
C VAL A 85 1.79 6.21 3.96
N GLN A 86 0.69 5.62 4.42
CA GLN A 86 0.70 4.81 5.64
C GLN A 86 1.30 3.43 5.36
N VAL A 87 2.18 2.99 6.25
CA VAL A 87 2.74 1.63 6.22
C VAL A 87 1.83 0.71 7.03
N GLU A 88 1.22 -0.27 6.37
CA GLU A 88 0.31 -1.23 7.00
C GLU A 88 -0.94 -0.57 7.60
N ASN A 89 -1.72 -1.31 8.39
CA ASN A 89 -2.90 -0.78 9.06
C ASN A 89 -2.95 -1.27 10.52
N GLU A 90 -2.86 -0.32 11.44
CA GLU A 90 -2.95 -0.58 12.88
C GLU A 90 -2.10 -1.76 13.34
N TYR A 91 -0.91 -1.90 12.77
CA TYR A 91 -0.10 -3.10 12.95
C TYR A 91 0.31 -3.32 14.41
N GLY A 92 0.45 -2.26 15.17
CA GLY A 92 0.77 -2.35 16.60
C GLY A 92 -0.28 -3.10 17.42
N SER A 93 -1.53 -3.12 16.96
CA SER A 93 -2.62 -3.89 17.57
C SER A 93 -2.72 -5.32 17.03
N TYR A 94 -2.09 -5.60 15.90
CA TYR A 94 -2.11 -6.92 15.26
C TYR A 94 -0.87 -7.75 15.56
N GLY A 95 0.31 -7.13 15.48
CA GLY A 95 1.58 -7.85 15.59
C GLY A 95 2.71 -6.97 16.03
N ASN A 96 3.89 -7.57 16.14
CA ASN A 96 5.10 -6.88 16.58
C ASN A 96 6.31 -7.15 15.69
N ASP A 97 6.10 -7.64 14.48
CA ASP A 97 7.17 -7.94 13.53
C ASP A 97 7.67 -6.64 12.89
N LYS A 98 8.62 -6.01 13.56
CA LYS A 98 9.22 -4.74 13.11
C LYS A 98 9.99 -4.91 11.80
N ASP A 99 10.55 -6.09 11.56
CA ASP A 99 11.26 -6.37 10.32
C ASP A 99 10.31 -6.41 9.13
N TYR A 100 9.09 -6.90 9.35
CA TYR A 100 8.02 -6.82 8.36
C TYR A 100 7.69 -5.36 8.02
N LEU A 101 7.48 -4.51 9.01
CA LEU A 101 7.19 -3.09 8.78
C LEU A 101 8.33 -2.40 8.02
N ARG A 102 9.57 -2.70 8.38
CA ARG A 102 10.73 -2.17 7.67
C ARG A 102 10.79 -2.64 6.23
N ALA A 103 10.45 -3.90 5.99
CA ALA A 103 10.41 -4.47 4.64
C ALA A 103 9.34 -3.79 3.79
N VAL A 104 8.14 -3.56 4.32
CA VAL A 104 7.07 -2.83 3.61
C VAL A 104 7.50 -1.39 3.32
N ALA A 105 8.09 -0.71 4.30
CA ALA A 105 8.61 0.64 4.11
C ALA A 105 9.71 0.67 3.04
N GLN A 106 10.56 -0.35 2.99
CA GLN A 106 11.60 -0.44 1.96
C GLN A 106 10.99 -0.63 0.56
N ILE A 107 9.91 -1.41 0.44
CA ILE A 107 9.19 -1.55 -0.81
C ILE A 107 8.66 -0.19 -1.28
N TYR A 108 8.16 0.64 -0.36
CA TYR A 108 7.75 2.01 -0.70
C TYR A 108 8.93 2.83 -1.25
N ARG A 109 10.07 2.81 -0.58
CA ARG A 109 11.27 3.54 -1.03
C ARG A 109 11.75 3.05 -2.40
N ASP A 110 11.71 1.74 -2.63
CA ASP A 110 12.10 1.15 -3.92
C ASP A 110 11.19 1.62 -5.06
N ASN A 111 9.99 2.08 -4.74
CA ASN A 111 9.03 2.65 -5.69
C ASN A 111 9.04 4.19 -5.71
N GLY A 112 10.00 4.82 -5.07
CA GLY A 112 10.14 6.27 -5.07
C GLY A 112 9.28 7.00 -4.07
N VAL A 113 8.73 6.29 -3.07
CA VAL A 113 7.92 6.88 -2.00
C VAL A 113 8.80 7.04 -0.76
N ASN A 114 9.01 8.27 -0.32
CA ASN A 114 9.88 8.58 0.82
C ASN A 114 9.14 9.25 1.99
N GLU A 115 7.89 9.60 1.80
CA GLU A 115 7.07 10.27 2.81
C GLU A 115 6.03 9.30 3.39
N PHE A 116 6.31 8.74 4.56
CA PHE A 116 5.40 7.85 5.27
C PHE A 116 5.67 7.85 6.77
#